data_ff97bbfa3a05e7d44bee61aa12f99c6f
#
_entry.id   ff97bbfa3a05e7d44bee61aa12f99c6f
#
_cell.length_a   1.000
_cell.length_b   1.000
_cell.length_c   1.000
_cell.angle_alpha   90.00
_cell.angle_beta   90.00
_cell.angle_gamma   90.00
#
_symmetry.space_group_name_H-M   'P 1'
#
loop_
_entity.id
_entity.type
_entity.pdbx_description
1 polymer ?
#
loop_
_entity_poly.entity_id
_entity_poly.type
_entity_poly.pdbx_seq_one_letter_code
_entity_poly.pdbx_strand_id
1 'polypeptide(L)' 'MEKDWVCVFCTSHKQKAELIKGLLTHNEINSVVVNKQDSSYMFGEYEVYVYGDDVVKAKFVLNKNFIE' A
#
# COMPACT_ATOMS: atom_id res chain seq x y z
N MET A 1 4.14 15.65 -0.02
CA MET A 1 3.00 15.21 -0.47
C MET A 1 1.95 16.04 -0.07
N GLU A 2 1.45 16.76 -0.89
CA GLU A 2 0.53 17.55 -0.46
C GLU A 2 -0.78 17.04 -0.55
N LYS A 3 -1.00 16.05 -1.20
CA LYS A 3 -2.30 15.56 -1.23
C LYS A 3 -2.47 14.65 -0.13
N ASP A 4 -3.56 14.13 0.09
CA ASP A 4 -3.86 13.31 1.21
C ASP A 4 -3.54 11.89 0.92
N TRP A 5 -2.28 11.60 0.78
CA TRP A 5 -1.86 10.22 0.61
C TRP A 5 -1.87 9.54 1.95
N VAL A 6 -2.49 8.39 2.03
CA VAL A 6 -2.65 7.66 3.27
C VAL A 6 -2.13 6.26 3.09
N CYS A 7 -1.37 5.78 4.05
CA CYS A 7 -0.83 4.44 3.99
C CYS A 7 -1.92 3.44 4.35
N VAL A 8 -2.17 2.49 3.47
CA VAL A 8 -3.19 1.48 3.73
C VAL A 8 -2.61 0.10 3.93
N PHE A 9 -1.33 -0.09 3.67
CA PHE A 9 -0.73 -1.40 3.84
C PHE A 9 0.77 -1.24 4.00
N CYS A 10 1.35 -2.09 4.82
CA CYS A 10 2.77 -2.02 5.09
C CYS A 10 3.28 -3.44 5.18
N THR A 11 4.37 -3.72 4.52
CA THR A 11 4.93 -5.06 4.54
C THR A 11 6.43 -4.97 4.35
N SER A 12 7.14 -5.99 4.80
CA SER A 12 8.56 -6.05 4.56
C SER A 12 8.89 -6.84 3.31
N HIS A 13 7.89 -7.33 2.59
CA HIS A 13 8.12 -8.11 1.40
C HIS A 13 7.74 -7.31 0.16
N LYS A 14 8.75 -7.06 -0.68
CA LYS A 14 8.51 -6.27 -1.86
C LYS A 14 7.45 -6.88 -2.77
N GLN A 15 7.49 -8.19 -2.93
CA GLN A 15 6.52 -8.82 -3.80
C GLN A 15 5.11 -8.63 -3.31
N LYS A 16 4.93 -8.64 -1.99
CA LYS A 16 3.60 -8.46 -1.46
C LYS A 16 3.12 -7.03 -1.69
N ALA A 17 4.02 -6.06 -1.53
CA ALA A 17 3.64 -4.68 -1.77
C ALA A 17 3.22 -4.48 -3.22
N GLU A 18 3.93 -5.11 -4.14
CA GLU A 18 3.59 -4.97 -5.54
C GLU A 18 2.30 -5.68 -5.87
N LEU A 19 2.04 -6.78 -5.21
CA LEU A 19 0.79 -7.48 -5.41
C LEU A 19 -0.38 -6.61 -4.94
N ILE A 20 -0.22 -5.96 -3.80
CA ILE A 20 -1.24 -5.08 -3.27
C ILE A 20 -1.48 -3.91 -4.24
N LYS A 21 -0.39 -3.34 -4.72
CA LYS A 21 -0.53 -2.23 -5.66
C LYS A 21 -1.28 -2.68 -6.91
N GLY A 22 -0.94 -3.85 -7.42
CA GLY A 22 -1.60 -4.37 -8.60
C GLY A 22 -3.09 -4.60 -8.36
N LEU A 23 -3.42 -5.10 -7.18
CA LEU A 23 -4.81 -5.34 -6.85
C LEU A 23 -5.58 -4.03 -6.79
N LEU A 24 -4.99 -3.01 -6.19
CA LEU A 24 -5.66 -1.72 -6.09
C LEU A 24 -5.81 -1.10 -7.47
N THR A 25 -4.79 -1.22 -8.30
CA THR A 25 -4.87 -0.68 -9.65
C THR A 25 -5.97 -1.39 -10.44
N HIS A 26 -6.08 -2.67 -10.24
CA HIS A 26 -7.11 -3.44 -10.93
C HIS A 26 -8.50 -2.96 -10.53
N ASN A 27 -8.62 -2.40 -9.33
CA ASN A 27 -9.88 -1.88 -8.87
C ASN A 27 -9.98 -0.37 -9.09
N GLU A 28 -9.12 0.15 -9.96
CA GLU A 28 -9.18 1.55 -10.36
C GLU A 28 -8.84 2.49 -9.21
N ILE A 29 -7.96 2.06 -8.34
CA ILE A 29 -7.50 2.88 -7.23
C ILE A 29 -6.05 3.19 -7.47
N ASN A 30 -5.72 4.47 -7.55
CA ASN A 30 -4.34 4.86 -7.74
C ASN A 30 -3.58 4.65 -6.45
N SER A 31 -2.44 4.00 -6.55
CA SER A 31 -1.64 3.75 -5.37
C SER A 31 -0.17 3.90 -5.72
N VAL A 32 0.64 4.11 -4.70
CA VAL A 32 2.08 4.16 -4.87
C VAL A 32 2.71 3.32 -3.79
N VAL A 33 3.85 2.74 -4.09
CA VAL A 33 4.60 1.97 -3.12
C VAL A 33 5.83 2.78 -2.76
N VAL A 34 6.02 2.99 -1.47
CA VAL A 34 7.17 3.73 -0.98
C VAL A 34 8.08 2.75 -0.28
N ASN A 35 9.34 2.74 -0.69
CA ASN A 35 10.31 1.85 -0.08
C ASN A 35 10.99 2.63 1.04
N LYS A 36 10.70 2.25 2.27
CA LYS A 36 11.30 2.88 3.40
C LYS A 36 12.34 1.97 3.97
N GLN A 37 13.52 2.05 3.48
CA GLN A 37 14.58 1.20 3.94
C GLN A 37 15.46 2.03 4.83
N ASP A 38 15.51 1.67 6.08
CA ASP A 38 16.32 2.40 7.02
C ASP A 38 17.59 1.64 7.21
N SER A 39 18.70 2.22 6.90
CA SER A 39 19.95 1.51 6.98
C SER A 39 20.30 1.12 8.42
N SER A 40 19.73 1.79 9.37
CA SER A 40 20.02 1.44 10.75
C SER A 40 19.48 0.11 11.13
N TYR A 41 18.36 -0.28 10.52
CA TYR A 41 17.73 -1.49 10.94
C TYR A 41 17.90 -2.63 9.98
N MET A 42 18.34 -2.39 8.81
CA MET A 42 18.48 -3.44 7.84
C MET A 42 17.21 -4.11 7.48
N PHE A 43 16.08 -3.50 7.79
CA PHE A 43 14.81 -4.06 7.36
C PHE A 43 14.28 -3.21 6.26
N GLY A 44 13.89 -3.80 5.19
CA GLY A 44 13.21 -3.08 4.14
C GLY A 44 11.75 -3.00 4.51
N GLU A 45 11.17 -1.86 4.33
CA GLU A 45 9.77 -1.74 4.59
C GLU A 45 9.12 -1.08 3.40
N TYR A 46 8.03 -1.64 2.93
CA TYR A 46 7.34 -1.10 1.79
C TYR A 46 5.96 -0.69 2.24
N GLU A 47 5.58 0.54 1.92
CA GLU A 47 4.29 1.06 2.31
C GLU A 47 3.49 1.39 1.07
N VAL A 48 2.23 1.03 1.05
CA VAL A 48 1.36 1.30 -0.07
C VAL A 48 0.43 2.42 0.33
N TYR A 49 0.42 3.47 -0.47
CA TYR A 49 -0.38 4.65 -0.18
C TYR A 49 -1.43 4.86 -1.25
N VAL A 50 -2.56 5.39 -0.86
CA VAL A 50 -3.60 5.78 -1.79
C VAL A 50 -4.06 7.18 -1.41
N TYR A 51 -4.81 7.82 -2.28
CA TYR A 51 -5.39 9.12 -1.95
C TYR A 51 -6.41 8.93 -0.85
N GLY A 52 -6.58 9.95 -0.04
CA GLY A 52 -7.53 9.89 1.06
C GLY A 52 -8.93 9.54 0.61
N ASP A 53 -9.30 10.01 -0.58
CA ASP A 53 -10.64 9.72 -1.08
C ASP A 53 -10.84 8.24 -1.37
N ASP A 54 -9.76 7.51 -1.55
CA ASP A 54 -9.86 6.10 -1.89
C ASP A 54 -9.55 5.19 -0.73
N VAL A 55 -9.34 5.73 0.46
CA VAL A 55 -8.92 4.92 1.60
C VAL A 55 -9.95 3.86 1.94
N VAL A 56 -11.22 4.26 2.01
CA VAL A 56 -12.26 3.32 2.39
C VAL A 56 -12.38 2.24 1.35
N LYS A 57 -12.35 2.62 0.09
CA LYS A 57 -12.44 1.66 -0.98
C LYS A 57 -11.24 0.73 -0.99
N ALA A 58 -10.06 1.28 -0.76
CA ALA A 58 -8.85 0.48 -0.74
C ALA A 58 -8.90 -0.52 0.40
N LYS A 59 -9.33 -0.08 1.56
CA LYS A 59 -9.41 -0.99 2.69
C LYS A 59 -10.43 -2.09 2.46
N PHE A 60 -11.51 -1.76 1.79
CA PHE A 60 -12.52 -2.75 1.49
C PHE A 60 -11.95 -3.82 0.55
N VAL A 61 -11.20 -3.38 -0.46
CA VAL A 61 -10.60 -4.31 -1.40
C VAL A 61 -9.59 -5.20 -0.70
N LEU A 62 -8.76 -4.63 0.17
CA LEU A 62 -7.75 -5.41 0.85
C LEU A 62 -8.38 -6.37 1.85
N ASN A 63 -9.42 -5.91 2.55
CA ASN A 63 -10.09 -6.77 3.48
C ASN A 63 -10.69 -7.96 2.79
N LYS A 64 -11.31 -7.73 1.64
CA LYS A 64 -11.97 -8.80 0.94
C LYS A 64 -10.98 -9.82 0.44
N ASN A 65 -9.77 -9.40 0.09
CA ASN A 65 -8.83 -10.30 -0.56
C ASN A 65 -7.72 -10.81 0.33
N PHE A 66 -7.43 -10.16 1.46
CA PHE A 66 -6.29 -10.55 2.25
C PHE A 66 -6.60 -10.79 3.71
N ILE A 67 -7.76 -10.48 4.17
CA ILE A 67 -8.10 -10.75 5.52
C ILE A 67 -8.61 -12.10 5.64
N GLU A 68 -8.15 -12.78 6.54
CA GLU A 68 -8.62 -14.07 6.74
C GLU A 68 -9.62 -14.11 7.69
#